data_22a7d78fe867b047bfc18ef5d1f8be0c
#
_entry.id   22a7d78fe867b047bfc18ef5d1f8be0c
#
_cell.length_a   1.000
_cell.length_b   1.000
_cell.length_c   1.000
_cell.angle_alpha   90.00
_cell.angle_beta   90.00
_cell.angle_gamma   90.00
#
_symmetry.space_group_name_H-M   'P 1'
#
loop_
_entity.id
_entity.type
_entity.pdbx_description
1 polymer ?
#
loop_
_entity_poly.entity_id
_entity_poly.type
_entity_poly.pdbx_seq_one_letter_code
_entity_poly.pdbx_strand_id
1 'polypeptide(L)'
;MKVSALAGPNDDGPCLVALEIARQHAILLLEAADEFVRQHSLGSDLLAVTATASRIAEDDFDLVWDASFGALHVALAAHDPDAIASAIVQIALRCGALGHILEIDRDVITLRNLRFQCWSFANVRRISIEPHLEQFRFLTDTGPVTIGRSESGALHSSHDLKQNPMLRLLGHDIVCLFQDNLLCPGGADIREKVVDGDVDSLPERLKLSLELLSVQSPRYYRWVTALLRAVAPWSNPMNSLPGGSGSSNLLPGTVAISASPSREPMIDSLIHEICHHYFYLALKLGKVARDPGRLFYNPILRCDRPIDMILLAFHAFANVYRYCGDAISRGVGDQSYLAYRMAMLQEQLPVLDGHLASCGTLTELGESLWLPLHRELAPILEDPAVLAARL
;
A
#
# COMPACT_ATOMS: atom_id res chain seq x y z
N MET A 1 -22.14 -3.31 5.61
CA MET A 1 -20.91 -2.55 5.31
C MET A 1 -21.12 -1.79 4.01
N LYS A 2 -20.93 -0.46 3.97
CA LYS A 2 -21.15 0.34 2.73
C LYS A 2 -19.82 0.43 1.97
N VAL A 3 -19.60 -0.44 1.00
CA VAL A 3 -18.38 -0.47 0.16
C VAL A 3 -18.15 0.85 -0.59
N SER A 4 -19.21 1.60 -0.87
CA SER A 4 -19.11 2.94 -1.46
C SER A 4 -18.23 3.94 -0.67
N ALA A 5 -17.94 3.64 0.61
CA ALA A 5 -16.98 4.41 1.39
C ALA A 5 -15.53 4.26 0.89
N LEU A 6 -15.22 3.24 0.07
CA LEU A 6 -13.91 3.07 -0.57
C LEU A 6 -13.77 3.93 -1.84
N ALA A 7 -14.87 4.49 -2.36
CA ALA A 7 -14.83 5.31 -3.58
C ALA A 7 -14.07 6.64 -3.39
N GLY A 8 -14.03 7.17 -2.19
CA GLY A 8 -13.30 8.40 -1.86
C GLY A 8 -13.50 8.81 -0.40
N PRO A 9 -12.76 9.82 0.07
CA PRO A 9 -12.89 10.31 1.43
C PRO A 9 -14.29 10.90 1.68
N ASN A 10 -14.85 10.57 2.83
CA ASN A 10 -16.05 11.17 3.38
C ASN A 10 -15.68 12.01 4.63
N ASP A 11 -16.64 12.80 5.13
CA ASP A 11 -16.40 13.68 6.27
C ASP A 11 -16.37 12.93 7.62
N ASP A 12 -16.78 11.66 7.65
CA ASP A 12 -16.99 10.86 8.87
C ASP A 12 -15.71 10.24 9.46
N GLY A 13 -14.53 10.60 8.96
CA GLY A 13 -13.25 10.11 9.50
C GLY A 13 -12.60 8.98 8.71
N PRO A 14 -11.63 8.25 9.28
CA PRO A 14 -10.95 7.17 8.58
C PRO A 14 -11.93 6.11 8.11
N CYS A 15 -11.70 5.57 6.92
CA CYS A 15 -12.59 4.58 6.32
C CYS A 15 -12.59 3.27 7.12
N LEU A 16 -13.47 3.16 8.12
CA LEU A 16 -13.64 1.96 8.96
C LEU A 16 -13.90 0.71 8.12
N VAL A 17 -14.51 0.87 6.94
CA VAL A 17 -14.74 -0.23 6.00
C VAL A 17 -13.42 -0.78 5.47
N ALA A 18 -12.45 0.08 5.12
CA ALA A 18 -11.14 -0.35 4.67
C ALA A 18 -10.40 -1.14 5.75
N LEU A 19 -10.46 -0.65 6.98
CA LEU A 19 -9.85 -1.28 8.14
C LEU A 19 -10.44 -2.68 8.38
N GLU A 20 -11.76 -2.80 8.33
CA GLU A 20 -12.45 -4.06 8.54
C GLU A 20 -12.14 -5.07 7.43
N ILE A 21 -12.09 -4.65 6.17
CA ILE A 21 -11.72 -5.54 5.05
C ILE A 21 -10.27 -6.03 5.21
N ALA A 22 -9.35 -5.14 5.56
CA ALA A 22 -7.95 -5.50 5.78
C ALA A 22 -7.84 -6.54 6.91
N ARG A 23 -8.54 -6.31 8.02
CA ARG A 23 -8.58 -7.22 9.18
C ARG A 23 -9.12 -8.60 8.80
N GLN A 24 -10.28 -8.67 8.16
CA GLN A 24 -10.87 -9.93 7.74
C GLN A 24 -9.97 -10.70 6.77
N HIS A 25 -9.35 -9.99 5.83
CA HIS A 25 -8.42 -10.61 4.90
C HIS A 25 -7.18 -11.17 5.59
N ALA A 26 -6.59 -10.45 6.56
CA ALA A 26 -5.45 -10.92 7.34
C ALA A 26 -5.80 -12.19 8.14
N ILE A 27 -6.97 -12.21 8.79
CA ILE A 27 -7.45 -13.39 9.53
C ILE A 27 -7.58 -14.58 8.59
N LEU A 28 -8.23 -14.43 7.43
CA LEU A 28 -8.36 -15.50 6.44
C LEU A 28 -7.00 -16.02 5.93
N LEU A 29 -6.01 -15.15 5.76
CA LEU A 29 -4.65 -15.58 5.39
C LEU A 29 -3.98 -16.38 6.50
N LEU A 30 -4.16 -15.98 7.75
CA LEU A 30 -3.60 -16.71 8.91
C LEU A 30 -4.30 -18.07 9.09
N GLU A 31 -5.61 -18.16 8.90
CA GLU A 31 -6.35 -19.44 8.92
C GLU A 31 -5.86 -20.37 7.81
N ALA A 32 -5.69 -19.85 6.58
CA ALA A 32 -5.15 -20.63 5.47
C ALA A 32 -3.70 -21.09 5.74
N ALA A 33 -2.89 -20.24 6.36
CA ALA A 33 -1.52 -20.59 6.76
C ALA A 33 -1.51 -21.67 7.86
N ASP A 34 -2.39 -21.57 8.86
CA ASP A 34 -2.55 -22.56 9.91
C ASP A 34 -2.92 -23.95 9.36
N GLU A 35 -3.90 -23.98 8.44
CA GLU A 35 -4.31 -25.20 7.72
C GLU A 35 -3.13 -25.78 6.94
N PHE A 36 -2.40 -24.96 6.19
CA PHE A 36 -1.24 -25.37 5.41
C PHE A 36 -0.11 -25.94 6.32
N VAL A 37 0.18 -25.28 7.44
CA VAL A 37 1.20 -25.73 8.42
C VAL A 37 0.82 -27.09 8.99
N ARG A 38 -0.46 -27.35 9.29
CA ARG A 38 -0.94 -28.67 9.75
C ARG A 38 -0.79 -29.74 8.69
N GLN A 39 -1.25 -29.47 7.46
CA GLN A 39 -1.21 -30.43 6.36
C GLN A 39 0.22 -30.87 6.00
N HIS A 40 1.19 -29.95 6.10
CA HIS A 40 2.58 -30.19 5.75
C HIS A 40 3.50 -30.48 6.94
N SER A 41 2.94 -30.56 8.16
CA SER A 41 3.68 -30.84 9.40
C SER A 41 4.90 -29.91 9.61
N LEU A 42 4.70 -28.60 9.37
CA LEU A 42 5.79 -27.61 9.40
C LEU A 42 6.27 -27.23 10.82
N GLY A 43 5.63 -27.75 11.87
CA GLY A 43 5.99 -27.57 13.26
C GLY A 43 4.89 -26.94 14.10
N SER A 44 4.79 -27.37 15.38
CA SER A 44 3.80 -26.87 16.33
C SER A 44 3.98 -25.40 16.70
N ASP A 45 5.20 -24.91 16.61
CA ASP A 45 5.55 -23.54 16.97
C ASP A 45 4.98 -22.54 15.98
N LEU A 46 4.99 -22.87 14.67
CA LEU A 46 4.35 -22.05 13.65
C LEU A 46 2.83 -21.97 13.86
N LEU A 47 2.18 -23.06 14.30
CA LEU A 47 0.75 -23.07 14.67
C LEU A 47 0.46 -22.14 15.85
N ALA A 48 1.30 -22.15 16.87
CA ALA A 48 1.16 -21.25 18.02
C ALA A 48 1.28 -19.78 17.59
N VAL A 49 2.16 -19.51 16.64
CA VAL A 49 2.36 -18.17 16.08
C VAL A 49 1.14 -17.72 15.30
N THR A 50 0.61 -18.52 14.38
CA THR A 50 -0.57 -18.15 13.57
C THR A 50 -1.77 -17.88 14.47
N ALA A 51 -2.02 -18.72 15.48
CA ALA A 51 -3.10 -18.52 16.45
C ALA A 51 -2.95 -17.23 17.26
N THR A 52 -1.71 -16.88 17.64
CA THR A 52 -1.44 -15.64 18.39
C THR A 52 -1.57 -14.42 17.50
N ALA A 53 -1.04 -14.48 16.27
CA ALA A 53 -1.17 -13.41 15.28
C ALA A 53 -2.63 -13.14 14.94
N SER A 54 -3.46 -14.19 14.80
CA SER A 54 -4.90 -14.04 14.54
C SER A 54 -5.61 -13.25 15.64
N ARG A 55 -5.31 -13.53 16.92
CA ARG A 55 -5.90 -12.79 18.06
C ARG A 55 -5.47 -11.32 18.07
N ILE A 56 -4.21 -11.03 17.78
CA ILE A 56 -3.70 -9.65 17.73
C ILE A 56 -4.28 -8.91 16.52
N ALA A 57 -4.42 -9.59 15.39
CA ALA A 57 -5.02 -9.03 14.18
C ALA A 57 -6.47 -8.55 14.37
N GLU A 58 -7.19 -9.06 15.37
CA GLU A 58 -8.53 -8.59 15.72
C GLU A 58 -8.53 -7.14 16.22
N ASP A 59 -7.46 -6.69 16.89
CA ASP A 59 -7.40 -5.41 17.57
C ASP A 59 -6.36 -4.44 16.99
N ASP A 60 -5.35 -4.94 16.24
CA ASP A 60 -4.24 -4.15 15.72
C ASP A 60 -4.31 -3.99 14.19
N PHE A 61 -4.82 -2.85 13.75
CA PHE A 61 -4.88 -2.51 12.33
C PHE A 61 -3.49 -2.33 11.69
N ASP A 62 -2.54 -1.76 12.41
CA ASP A 62 -1.19 -1.54 11.86
C ASP A 62 -0.48 -2.86 11.56
N LEU A 63 -0.82 -3.91 12.31
CA LEU A 63 -0.38 -5.25 12.01
C LEU A 63 -1.01 -5.79 10.72
N VAL A 64 -2.33 -5.79 10.61
CA VAL A 64 -3.03 -6.41 9.48
C VAL A 64 -2.76 -5.71 8.14
N TRP A 65 -2.27 -4.47 8.20
CA TRP A 65 -1.89 -3.68 7.04
C TRP A 65 -0.36 -3.68 6.79
N ASP A 66 0.35 -4.70 7.29
CA ASP A 66 1.79 -4.88 7.10
C ASP A 66 2.11 -5.63 5.80
N ALA A 67 3.26 -5.30 5.20
CA ALA A 67 3.72 -5.93 3.96
C ALA A 67 3.97 -7.45 4.09
N SER A 68 4.17 -7.98 5.30
CA SER A 68 4.31 -9.42 5.55
C SER A 68 3.06 -10.22 5.19
N PHE A 69 1.86 -9.61 5.26
CA PHE A 69 0.63 -10.26 4.78
C PHE A 69 0.58 -10.37 3.26
N GLY A 70 1.16 -9.42 2.52
CA GLY A 70 1.35 -9.57 1.08
C GLY A 70 2.29 -10.71 0.74
N ALA A 71 3.40 -10.86 1.48
CA ALA A 71 4.32 -11.98 1.35
C ALA A 71 3.64 -13.33 1.65
N LEU A 72 2.83 -13.41 2.72
CA LEU A 72 2.06 -14.60 3.08
C LEU A 72 1.06 -14.98 1.98
N HIS A 73 0.35 -13.99 1.42
CA HIS A 73 -0.59 -14.21 0.32
C HIS A 73 0.09 -14.86 -0.89
N VAL A 74 1.24 -14.35 -1.30
CA VAL A 74 2.01 -14.91 -2.43
C VAL A 74 2.52 -16.30 -2.13
N ALA A 75 3.06 -16.52 -0.94
CA ALA A 75 3.58 -17.80 -0.51
C ALA A 75 2.50 -18.89 -0.48
N LEU A 76 1.31 -18.57 0.03
CA LEU A 76 0.14 -19.47 0.03
C LEU A 76 -0.32 -19.78 -1.41
N ALA A 77 -0.39 -18.80 -2.28
CA ALA A 77 -0.76 -19.01 -3.68
C ALA A 77 0.25 -19.88 -4.45
N ALA A 78 1.53 -19.77 -4.10
CA ALA A 78 2.60 -20.58 -4.67
C ALA A 78 2.74 -21.98 -4.03
N HIS A 79 2.03 -22.24 -2.92
CA HIS A 79 2.19 -23.46 -2.10
C HIS A 79 3.65 -23.69 -1.68
N ASP A 80 4.37 -22.61 -1.35
CA ASP A 80 5.78 -22.63 -0.95
C ASP A 80 5.92 -22.71 0.57
N PRO A 81 6.28 -23.88 1.14
CA PRO A 81 6.36 -24.06 2.59
C PRO A 81 7.38 -23.15 3.29
N ASP A 82 8.52 -22.87 2.62
CA ASP A 82 9.58 -22.08 3.21
C ASP A 82 9.23 -20.57 3.19
N ALA A 83 8.62 -20.13 2.11
CA ALA A 83 8.10 -18.78 2.02
C ALA A 83 6.93 -18.52 3.00
N ILE A 84 6.05 -19.52 3.19
CA ILE A 84 4.96 -19.45 4.18
C ILE A 84 5.55 -19.35 5.59
N ALA A 85 6.49 -20.24 5.95
CA ALA A 85 7.14 -20.19 7.25
C ALA A 85 7.84 -18.84 7.49
N SER A 86 8.56 -18.33 6.49
CA SER A 86 9.21 -17.01 6.54
C SER A 86 8.22 -15.87 6.78
N ALA A 87 7.08 -15.88 6.07
CA ALA A 87 6.06 -14.86 6.22
C ALA A 87 5.37 -14.92 7.60
N ILE A 88 5.06 -16.12 8.11
CA ILE A 88 4.51 -16.31 9.45
C ILE A 88 5.46 -15.75 10.51
N VAL A 89 6.75 -16.05 10.39
CA VAL A 89 7.77 -15.53 11.32
C VAL A 89 7.87 -14.01 11.25
N GLN A 90 7.81 -13.41 10.08
CA GLN A 90 7.82 -11.94 9.94
C GLN A 90 6.59 -11.30 10.61
N ILE A 91 5.41 -11.89 10.42
CA ILE A 91 4.18 -11.46 11.10
C ILE A 91 4.36 -11.57 12.62
N ALA A 92 4.91 -12.68 13.11
CA ALA A 92 5.16 -12.90 14.52
C ALA A 92 6.11 -11.85 15.14
N LEU A 93 7.18 -11.52 14.43
CA LEU A 93 8.11 -10.47 14.84
C LEU A 93 7.45 -9.09 14.90
N ARG A 94 6.50 -8.85 13.99
CA ARG A 94 5.75 -7.60 13.95
C ARG A 94 4.75 -7.49 15.09
N CYS A 95 4.08 -8.60 15.45
CA CYS A 95 3.11 -8.66 16.55
C CYS A 95 3.75 -8.46 17.94
N GLY A 96 5.05 -8.67 18.09
CA GLY A 96 5.63 -8.79 19.44
C GLY A 96 5.08 -9.99 20.22
N ALA A 97 4.40 -10.91 19.54
CA ALA A 97 3.50 -11.93 20.10
C ALA A 97 4.21 -13.14 20.68
N LEU A 98 5.53 -13.19 20.66
CA LEU A 98 6.26 -14.41 20.95
C LEU A 98 6.96 -14.32 22.30
N GLY A 99 6.29 -14.85 23.32
CA GLY A 99 6.90 -15.27 24.58
C GLY A 99 7.61 -16.63 24.51
N HIS A 100 7.94 -17.11 23.31
CA HIS A 100 8.46 -18.46 23.10
C HIS A 100 9.69 -18.46 22.17
N ILE A 101 10.57 -19.43 22.42
CA ILE A 101 11.66 -19.76 21.50
C ILE A 101 11.03 -20.48 20.32
N LEU A 102 11.19 -19.92 19.13
CA LEU A 102 10.77 -20.52 17.89
C LEU A 102 11.96 -21.29 17.34
N GLU A 103 11.93 -22.62 17.43
CA GLU A 103 12.91 -23.46 16.76
C GLU A 103 12.40 -23.79 15.37
N ILE A 104 13.08 -23.24 14.35
CA ILE A 104 12.76 -23.48 12.96
C ILE A 104 13.82 -24.43 12.44
N ASP A 105 13.46 -25.68 12.29
CA ASP A 105 14.32 -26.71 11.73
C ASP A 105 14.32 -26.67 10.19
N ARG A 106 14.71 -25.49 9.64
CA ARG A 106 14.78 -25.28 8.19
C ARG A 106 15.93 -24.36 7.84
N ASP A 107 16.61 -24.70 6.77
CA ASP A 107 17.83 -24.01 6.32
C ASP A 107 17.55 -22.71 5.53
N VAL A 108 16.27 -22.34 5.27
CA VAL A 108 15.97 -21.28 4.30
C VAL A 108 14.84 -20.36 4.78
N ILE A 109 15.07 -19.64 5.86
CA ILE A 109 14.16 -18.53 6.23
C ILE A 109 14.83 -17.20 5.93
N THR A 110 14.22 -16.44 5.02
CA THR A 110 14.62 -15.07 4.75
C THR A 110 13.70 -14.12 5.52
N LEU A 111 14.26 -13.39 6.47
CA LEU A 111 13.56 -12.37 7.23
C LEU A 111 13.84 -11.00 6.63
N ARG A 112 12.80 -10.20 6.47
CA ARG A 112 12.89 -8.81 5.98
C ARG A 112 12.10 -7.90 6.89
N ASN A 113 12.60 -6.71 7.12
CA ASN A 113 11.88 -5.69 7.87
C ASN A 113 12.03 -4.33 7.19
N LEU A 114 10.92 -3.70 6.85
CA LEU A 114 10.92 -2.40 6.18
C LEU A 114 11.50 -1.26 7.02
N ARG A 115 11.63 -1.44 8.35
CA ARG A 115 12.22 -0.42 9.23
C ARG A 115 13.74 -0.30 9.12
N PHE A 116 14.41 -1.30 8.52
CA PHE A 116 15.86 -1.32 8.37
C PHE A 116 16.26 -1.34 6.89
N GLN A 117 17.35 -0.65 6.59
CA GLN A 117 18.02 -0.80 5.30
C GLN A 117 18.68 -2.17 5.24
N CYS A 118 18.57 -2.83 4.10
CA CYS A 118 19.28 -4.09 3.81
C CYS A 118 19.10 -5.19 4.85
N TRP A 119 17.96 -5.24 5.52
CA TRP A 119 17.72 -6.29 6.50
C TRP A 119 17.14 -7.53 5.81
N SER A 120 18.02 -8.43 5.45
CA SER A 120 17.68 -9.77 4.96
C SER A 120 18.65 -10.76 5.57
N PHE A 121 18.14 -11.68 6.37
CA PHE A 121 18.90 -12.80 6.89
C PHE A 121 18.46 -14.06 6.15
N ALA A 122 19.40 -14.70 5.44
CA ALA A 122 19.20 -16.02 4.87
C ALA A 122 19.62 -17.08 5.89
N ASN A 123 19.07 -18.30 5.78
CA ASN A 123 19.41 -19.46 6.61
C ASN A 123 19.27 -19.22 8.12
N VAL A 124 18.17 -18.59 8.52
CA VAL A 124 17.86 -18.44 9.95
C VAL A 124 17.37 -19.77 10.50
N ARG A 125 18.13 -20.35 11.44
CA ARG A 125 17.84 -21.67 12.04
C ARG A 125 17.05 -21.59 13.33
N ARG A 126 17.23 -20.52 14.08
CA ARG A 126 16.59 -20.34 15.39
C ARG A 126 16.25 -18.89 15.62
N ILE A 127 15.06 -18.65 16.09
CA ILE A 127 14.60 -17.33 16.53
C ILE A 127 14.20 -17.43 17.97
N SER A 128 14.81 -16.60 18.82
CA SER A 128 14.41 -16.43 20.20
C SER A 128 13.89 -15.02 20.38
N ILE A 129 12.71 -14.89 20.95
CA ILE A 129 12.11 -13.61 21.28
C ILE A 129 12.00 -13.53 22.79
N GLU A 130 12.59 -12.50 23.37
CA GLU A 130 12.53 -12.20 24.79
C GLU A 130 11.60 -10.99 25.00
N PRO A 131 10.27 -11.18 25.14
CA PRO A 131 9.30 -10.09 25.15
C PRO A 131 9.52 -9.08 26.27
N HIS A 132 9.97 -9.54 27.44
CA HIS A 132 10.27 -8.69 28.59
C HIS A 132 11.48 -7.76 28.39
N LEU A 133 12.33 -8.06 27.41
CA LEU A 133 13.47 -7.23 27.01
C LEU A 133 13.23 -6.50 25.69
N GLU A 134 12.08 -6.71 25.05
CA GLU A 134 11.80 -6.25 23.68
C GLU A 134 12.95 -6.58 22.70
N GLN A 135 13.56 -7.75 22.87
CA GLN A 135 14.70 -8.20 22.10
C GLN A 135 14.37 -9.42 21.26
N PHE A 136 14.89 -9.42 20.04
CA PHE A 136 14.84 -10.55 19.12
C PHE A 136 16.25 -11.07 18.89
N ARG A 137 16.44 -12.36 19.03
CA ARG A 137 17.72 -13.02 18.72
C ARG A 137 17.50 -14.01 17.60
N PHE A 138 18.32 -13.92 16.58
CA PHE A 138 18.34 -14.85 15.44
C PHE A 138 19.66 -15.59 15.45
N LEU A 139 19.61 -16.90 15.25
CA LEU A 139 20.80 -17.68 14.92
C LEU A 139 20.85 -17.86 13.41
N THR A 140 21.81 -17.23 12.77
CA THR A 140 22.09 -17.35 11.35
C THR A 140 23.33 -18.19 11.10
N ASP A 141 23.61 -18.55 9.86
CA ASP A 141 24.86 -19.21 9.46
C ASP A 141 26.11 -18.35 9.71
N THR A 142 25.95 -17.03 9.75
CA THR A 142 27.03 -16.08 10.07
C THR A 142 27.16 -15.76 11.56
N GLY A 143 26.29 -16.32 12.39
CA GLY A 143 26.30 -16.13 13.85
C GLY A 143 25.01 -15.51 14.41
N PRO A 144 24.97 -15.25 15.73
CA PRO A 144 23.79 -14.69 16.38
C PRO A 144 23.65 -13.20 16.06
N VAL A 145 22.45 -12.80 15.69
CA VAL A 145 22.04 -11.41 15.51
C VAL A 145 21.02 -11.06 16.60
N THR A 146 21.22 -9.96 17.29
CA THR A 146 20.27 -9.44 18.29
C THR A 146 19.74 -8.09 17.82
N ILE A 147 18.44 -7.93 17.88
CA ILE A 147 17.75 -6.66 17.65
C ILE A 147 16.92 -6.35 18.88
N GLY A 148 17.02 -5.14 19.43
CA GLY A 148 16.28 -4.74 20.60
C GLY A 148 15.81 -3.30 20.53
N ARG A 149 14.94 -2.90 21.45
CA ARG A 149 14.58 -1.50 21.66
C ARG A 149 15.39 -0.92 22.81
N SER A 150 15.90 0.28 22.66
CA SER A 150 16.45 1.08 23.75
C SER A 150 15.32 1.62 24.62
N GLU A 151 15.65 2.12 25.82
CA GLU A 151 14.71 2.83 26.70
C GLU A 151 14.06 4.04 26.02
N SER A 152 14.72 4.64 25.02
CA SER A 152 14.16 5.71 24.19
C SER A 152 13.23 5.21 23.10
N GLY A 153 12.99 3.89 22.98
CA GLY A 153 12.19 3.26 21.94
C GLY A 153 12.91 3.10 20.59
N ALA A 154 14.16 3.54 20.47
CA ALA A 154 14.97 3.33 19.28
C ALA A 154 15.36 1.86 19.12
N LEU A 155 15.26 1.34 17.90
CA LEU A 155 15.74 0.00 17.59
C LEU A 155 17.26 0.02 17.46
N HIS A 156 17.93 -0.96 18.09
CA HIS A 156 19.36 -1.17 17.95
C HIS A 156 19.62 -2.62 17.53
N SER A 157 20.75 -2.87 16.92
CA SER A 157 21.16 -4.20 16.47
C SER A 157 22.61 -4.46 16.87
N SER A 158 22.92 -5.74 17.12
CA SER A 158 24.32 -6.21 17.27
C SER A 158 25.12 -6.12 15.96
N HIS A 159 24.44 -5.93 14.83
CA HIS A 159 25.02 -5.64 13.53
C HIS A 159 24.77 -4.18 13.19
N ASP A 160 25.63 -3.59 12.40
CA ASP A 160 25.52 -2.16 11.93
C ASP A 160 24.39 -2.05 10.91
N LEU A 161 23.15 -2.23 11.37
CA LEU A 161 21.93 -2.11 10.55
C LEU A 161 21.50 -0.66 10.51
N LYS A 162 21.58 -0.04 9.35
CA LYS A 162 21.03 1.30 9.15
C LYS A 162 19.49 1.23 9.20
N GLN A 163 18.90 2.09 10.01
CA GLN A 163 17.46 2.28 10.03
C GLN A 163 17.02 3.13 8.85
N ASN A 164 15.87 2.80 8.27
CA ASN A 164 15.20 3.71 7.36
C ASN A 164 14.66 4.92 8.15
N PRO A 165 14.74 6.14 7.60
CA PRO A 165 14.08 7.28 8.22
C PRO A 165 12.60 7.02 8.41
N MET A 166 12.07 7.44 9.56
CA MET A 166 10.67 7.30 9.89
C MET A 166 10.06 8.67 10.14
N LEU A 167 8.89 8.90 9.57
CA LEU A 167 8.07 10.07 9.82
C LEU A 167 6.87 9.66 10.67
N ARG A 168 6.75 10.20 11.89
CA ARG A 168 5.62 9.95 12.76
C ARG A 168 4.51 10.96 12.50
N LEU A 169 3.36 10.47 12.03
CA LEU A 169 2.18 11.28 11.73
C LEU A 169 0.91 10.64 12.32
N LEU A 170 0.12 11.42 13.05
CA LEU A 170 -1.15 10.98 13.64
C LEU A 170 -1.07 9.66 14.43
N GLY A 171 0.07 9.39 15.07
CA GLY A 171 0.28 8.16 15.83
C GLY A 171 0.80 6.97 15.01
N HIS A 172 0.92 7.12 13.69
CA HIS A 172 1.48 6.10 12.80
C HIS A 172 2.91 6.43 12.39
N ASP A 173 3.73 5.40 12.25
CA ASP A 173 5.08 5.51 11.73
C ASP A 173 5.05 5.24 10.22
N ILE A 174 5.41 6.25 9.41
CA ILE A 174 5.60 6.10 7.97
C ILE A 174 7.10 5.91 7.73
N VAL A 175 7.45 4.77 7.12
CA VAL A 175 8.83 4.41 6.83
C VAL A 175 9.22 4.97 5.46
N CYS A 176 10.31 5.73 5.39
CA CYS A 176 10.90 6.13 4.13
C CYS A 176 11.92 5.07 3.69
N LEU A 177 11.54 4.28 2.68
CA LEU A 177 12.34 3.14 2.23
C LEU A 177 13.51 3.59 1.36
N PHE A 178 14.64 2.93 1.52
CA PHE A 178 15.74 3.00 0.59
C PHE A 178 15.64 1.88 -0.45
N GLN A 179 16.36 2.05 -1.56
CA GLN A 179 16.30 1.19 -2.75
C GLN A 179 16.39 -0.32 -2.48
N ASP A 180 17.25 -0.72 -1.55
CA ASP A 180 17.56 -2.13 -1.31
C ASP A 180 16.44 -2.92 -0.61
N ASN A 181 15.42 -2.23 -0.07
CA ASN A 181 14.32 -2.84 0.67
C ASN A 181 13.09 -3.18 -0.19
N LEU A 182 13.09 -2.80 -1.46
CA LEU A 182 11.95 -2.97 -2.37
C LEU A 182 11.96 -4.31 -3.10
N LEU A 183 12.11 -5.40 -2.38
CA LEU A 183 11.88 -6.73 -2.94
C LEU A 183 10.38 -7.03 -2.93
N CYS A 184 9.70 -6.79 -4.04
CA CYS A 184 8.35 -7.32 -4.23
C CYS A 184 8.39 -8.84 -4.25
N PRO A 185 7.58 -9.53 -3.41
CA PRO A 185 7.27 -10.92 -3.66
C PRO A 185 6.59 -11.00 -5.03
N GLY A 186 7.12 -11.79 -5.94
CA GLY A 186 6.55 -11.95 -7.29
C GLY A 186 7.31 -11.29 -8.43
N GLY A 187 8.52 -10.77 -8.18
CA GLY A 187 9.49 -10.45 -9.25
C GLY A 187 9.16 -9.26 -10.15
N ALA A 188 8.13 -8.49 -9.87
CA ALA A 188 7.95 -7.20 -10.54
C ALA A 188 9.01 -6.25 -10.00
N ASP A 189 10.06 -6.08 -10.78
CA ASP A 189 11.27 -5.37 -10.38
C ASP A 189 10.99 -3.88 -10.26
N ILE A 190 10.50 -3.45 -9.08
CA ILE A 190 10.50 -2.02 -8.73
C ILE A 190 11.96 -1.53 -8.63
N ARG A 191 12.95 -2.44 -8.47
CA ARG A 191 14.38 -2.11 -8.39
C ARG A 191 14.92 -1.35 -9.59
N GLU A 192 14.47 -1.68 -10.81
CA GLU A 192 14.92 -0.99 -12.03
C GLU A 192 14.48 0.46 -12.11
N LYS A 193 13.59 0.90 -11.20
CA LYS A 193 12.93 2.19 -11.27
C LYS A 193 13.39 3.18 -10.19
N VAL A 194 14.25 2.78 -9.27
CA VAL A 194 14.73 3.65 -8.20
C VAL A 194 16.13 4.16 -8.55
N VAL A 195 16.28 5.46 -8.72
CA VAL A 195 17.56 6.14 -8.97
C VAL A 195 18.09 6.74 -7.68
N ASP A 196 19.41 6.70 -7.49
CA ASP A 196 20.22 7.24 -6.41
C ASP A 196 20.18 8.79 -6.28
N GLY A 197 19.06 9.42 -6.52
CA GLY A 197 18.94 10.87 -6.43
C GLY A 197 17.99 11.28 -5.33
N ASP A 198 18.53 11.89 -4.28
CA ASP A 198 17.76 12.68 -3.31
C ASP A 198 16.89 11.90 -2.29
N VAL A 199 17.29 10.65 -1.98
CA VAL A 199 16.62 9.82 -0.95
C VAL A 199 16.67 10.50 0.42
N ASP A 200 17.76 11.19 0.73
CA ASP A 200 17.96 11.85 2.04
C ASP A 200 16.95 12.98 2.28
N SER A 201 16.45 13.62 1.24
CA SER A 201 15.44 14.69 1.34
C SER A 201 14.00 14.19 1.33
N LEU A 202 13.75 12.91 1.00
CA LEU A 202 12.40 12.35 0.91
C LEU A 202 11.57 12.50 2.20
N PRO A 203 12.11 12.24 3.41
CA PRO A 203 11.34 12.39 4.65
C PRO A 203 10.84 13.81 4.87
N GLU A 204 11.70 14.81 4.66
CA GLU A 204 11.31 16.20 4.85
C GLU A 204 10.32 16.67 3.77
N ARG A 205 10.49 16.27 2.52
CA ARG A 205 9.56 16.58 1.44
C ARG A 205 8.20 15.93 1.66
N LEU A 206 8.17 14.66 2.09
CA LEU A 206 6.95 13.96 2.44
C LEU A 206 6.21 14.68 3.56
N LYS A 207 6.93 15.06 4.63
CA LYS A 207 6.37 15.82 5.75
C LYS A 207 5.73 17.12 5.28
N LEU A 208 6.47 17.94 4.52
CA LEU A 208 5.96 19.21 4.01
C LEU A 208 4.77 19.05 3.05
N SER A 209 4.74 17.98 2.26
CA SER A 209 3.62 17.67 1.38
C SER A 209 2.38 17.24 2.17
N LEU A 210 2.53 16.42 3.19
CA LEU A 210 1.43 16.00 4.04
C LEU A 210 0.91 17.14 4.92
N GLU A 211 1.76 18.04 5.41
CA GLU A 211 1.36 19.26 6.08
C GLU A 211 0.55 20.16 5.15
N LEU A 212 1.00 20.35 3.90
CA LEU A 212 0.25 21.11 2.89
C LEU A 212 -1.09 20.45 2.58
N LEU A 213 -1.14 19.13 2.37
CA LEU A 213 -2.37 18.38 2.13
C LEU A 213 -3.36 18.54 3.28
N SER A 214 -2.88 18.58 4.54
CA SER A 214 -3.75 18.77 5.72
C SER A 214 -4.50 20.11 5.70
N VAL A 215 -3.91 21.13 5.08
CA VAL A 215 -4.53 22.45 4.92
C VAL A 215 -5.37 22.54 3.65
N GLN A 216 -4.87 21.98 2.54
CA GLN A 216 -5.56 21.99 1.24
C GLN A 216 -6.84 21.16 1.27
N SER A 217 -6.79 19.95 1.85
CA SER A 217 -7.94 19.06 1.96
C SER A 217 -7.81 18.13 3.17
N PRO A 218 -8.31 18.54 4.35
CA PRO A 218 -8.25 17.71 5.57
C PRO A 218 -8.86 16.31 5.39
N ARG A 219 -9.89 16.17 4.54
CA ARG A 219 -10.50 14.87 4.26
C ARG A 219 -9.53 13.94 3.52
N TYR A 220 -8.82 14.43 2.50
CA TYR A 220 -7.81 13.64 1.79
C TYR A 220 -6.58 13.36 2.66
N TYR A 221 -6.17 14.30 3.52
CA TYR A 221 -5.11 14.06 4.48
C TYR A 221 -5.40 12.85 5.37
N ARG A 222 -6.58 12.81 6.01
CA ARG A 222 -6.99 11.67 6.83
C ARG A 222 -7.10 10.38 6.04
N TRP A 223 -7.62 10.46 4.80
CA TRP A 223 -7.81 9.31 3.94
C TRP A 223 -6.49 8.71 3.46
N VAL A 224 -5.52 9.55 3.09
CA VAL A 224 -4.16 9.12 2.70
C VAL A 224 -3.44 8.50 3.90
N THR A 225 -3.39 9.20 5.03
CA THR A 225 -2.63 8.76 6.21
C THR A 225 -3.23 7.51 6.86
N ALA A 226 -4.52 7.23 6.67
CA ALA A 226 -5.15 6.01 7.16
C ALA A 226 -4.48 4.72 6.61
N LEU A 227 -4.07 4.72 5.35
CA LEU A 227 -3.46 3.55 4.72
C LEU A 227 -1.95 3.67 4.48
N LEU A 228 -1.38 4.87 4.44
CA LEU A 228 0.04 5.06 4.14
C LEU A 228 0.92 4.52 5.27
N ARG A 229 1.85 3.61 4.95
CA ARG A 229 2.80 3.01 5.89
C ARG A 229 4.25 3.16 5.46
N ALA A 230 4.51 3.17 4.15
CA ALA A 230 5.85 3.33 3.63
C ALA A 230 5.85 4.11 2.32
N VAL A 231 6.90 4.90 2.12
CA VAL A 231 7.15 5.62 0.87
C VAL A 231 8.54 5.27 0.37
N ALA A 232 8.61 4.89 -0.91
CA ALA A 232 9.85 4.62 -1.60
C ALA A 232 10.11 5.68 -2.67
N PRO A 233 11.35 6.13 -2.85
CA PRO A 233 11.68 6.99 -3.97
C PRO A 233 11.53 6.20 -5.28
N TRP A 234 10.91 6.82 -6.27
CA TRP A 234 10.78 6.27 -7.61
C TRP A 234 11.47 7.17 -8.62
N SER A 235 12.22 6.55 -9.51
CA SER A 235 12.66 7.19 -10.73
C SER A 235 12.35 6.28 -11.91
N ASN A 236 11.78 6.86 -12.94
CA ASN A 236 11.57 6.15 -14.20
C ASN A 236 12.63 6.62 -15.20
N PRO A 237 13.68 5.85 -15.45
CA PRO A 237 14.73 6.24 -16.40
C PRO A 237 14.23 6.35 -17.85
N MET A 238 13.08 5.72 -18.16
CA MET A 238 12.51 5.76 -19.52
C MET A 238 11.57 6.95 -19.76
N ASN A 239 11.07 7.61 -18.71
CA ASN A 239 10.21 8.77 -18.82
C ASN A 239 10.90 9.97 -18.17
N SER A 240 11.45 10.85 -19.00
CA SER A 240 11.97 12.16 -18.57
C SER A 240 10.90 13.11 -18.01
N LEU A 241 9.65 12.65 -17.89
CA LEU A 241 8.57 13.42 -17.29
C LEU A 241 8.66 13.29 -15.75
N PRO A 242 8.72 14.42 -15.02
CA PRO A 242 8.59 14.42 -13.58
C PRO A 242 7.21 13.88 -13.20
N GLY A 243 7.16 12.94 -12.25
CA GLY A 243 5.89 12.52 -11.65
C GLY A 243 5.49 11.07 -11.87
N GLY A 244 6.43 10.13 -11.92
CA GLY A 244 6.10 8.70 -11.86
C GLY A 244 5.72 8.28 -10.43
N SER A 245 4.74 7.40 -10.29
CA SER A 245 4.38 6.76 -9.02
C SER A 245 3.94 5.31 -9.26
N GLY A 246 3.85 4.53 -8.19
CA GLY A 246 3.39 3.16 -8.25
C GLY A 246 3.06 2.58 -6.88
N SER A 247 2.16 1.62 -6.88
CA SER A 247 1.78 0.82 -5.72
C SER A 247 1.54 -0.62 -6.11
N SER A 248 1.48 -1.50 -5.13
CA SER A 248 1.25 -2.93 -5.35
C SER A 248 0.27 -3.46 -4.32
N ASN A 249 -0.64 -4.33 -4.76
CA ASN A 249 -1.54 -5.07 -3.87
C ASN A 249 -0.80 -6.05 -2.94
N LEU A 250 0.47 -6.33 -3.22
CA LEU A 250 1.34 -7.21 -2.43
C LEU A 250 2.13 -6.45 -1.35
N LEU A 251 2.10 -5.13 -1.38
CA LEU A 251 2.77 -4.25 -0.41
C LEU A 251 1.77 -3.26 0.18
N PRO A 252 0.88 -3.71 1.08
CA PRO A 252 -0.12 -2.87 1.69
C PRO A 252 0.48 -1.58 2.27
N GLY A 253 -0.12 -0.44 1.93
CA GLY A 253 0.29 0.86 2.43
C GLY A 253 1.64 1.38 1.93
N THR A 254 2.31 0.66 1.03
CA THR A 254 3.58 1.08 0.45
C THR A 254 3.35 1.74 -0.90
N VAL A 255 3.83 2.96 -1.06
CA VAL A 255 3.78 3.70 -2.32
C VAL A 255 5.19 4.06 -2.78
N ALA A 256 5.43 4.00 -4.08
CA ALA A 256 6.64 4.49 -4.71
C ALA A 256 6.30 5.81 -5.41
N ILE A 257 7.05 6.89 -5.13
CA ILE A 257 6.79 8.20 -5.70
C ILE A 257 8.08 8.87 -6.16
N SER A 258 7.98 9.61 -7.25
CA SER A 258 9.08 10.42 -7.74
C SER A 258 9.42 11.52 -6.73
N ALA A 259 10.70 11.69 -6.45
CA ALA A 259 11.23 12.76 -5.61
C ALA A 259 11.09 14.12 -6.32
N SER A 260 9.85 14.54 -6.61
CA SER A 260 9.59 15.86 -7.19
C SER A 260 10.00 16.96 -6.21
N PRO A 261 10.63 18.05 -6.68
CA PRO A 261 10.92 19.21 -5.84
C PRO A 261 9.63 19.96 -5.42
N SER A 262 8.55 19.78 -6.16
CA SER A 262 7.25 20.44 -5.91
C SER A 262 6.36 19.56 -5.05
N ARG A 263 5.62 20.17 -4.13
CA ARG A 263 4.76 19.46 -3.15
C ARG A 263 3.49 18.91 -3.78
N GLU A 264 2.85 19.67 -4.65
CA GLU A 264 1.59 19.31 -5.29
C GLU A 264 1.68 18.06 -6.14
N PRO A 265 2.69 17.85 -7.01
CA PRO A 265 2.89 16.59 -7.71
C PRO A 265 3.10 15.39 -6.78
N MET A 266 3.76 15.61 -5.62
CA MET A 266 3.91 14.55 -4.62
C MET A 266 2.56 14.21 -3.97
N ILE A 267 1.74 15.21 -3.64
CA ILE A 267 0.40 15.02 -3.08
C ILE A 267 -0.51 14.31 -4.09
N ASP A 268 -0.50 14.74 -5.37
CA ASP A 268 -1.21 14.09 -6.47
C ASP A 268 -0.86 12.59 -6.53
N SER A 269 0.45 12.28 -6.54
CA SER A 269 0.94 10.90 -6.56
C SER A 269 0.52 10.10 -5.32
N LEU A 270 0.58 10.69 -4.13
CA LEU A 270 0.14 10.05 -2.88
C LEU A 270 -1.35 9.70 -2.93
N ILE A 271 -2.20 10.65 -3.34
CA ILE A 271 -3.64 10.42 -3.48
C ILE A 271 -3.89 9.33 -4.51
N HIS A 272 -3.25 9.41 -5.68
CA HIS A 272 -3.38 8.43 -6.75
C HIS A 272 -3.06 7.01 -6.28
N GLU A 273 -1.91 6.81 -5.65
CA GLU A 273 -1.46 5.48 -5.23
C GLU A 273 -2.25 4.94 -4.03
N ILE A 274 -2.68 5.82 -3.12
CA ILE A 274 -3.57 5.40 -2.02
C ILE A 274 -4.95 5.02 -2.55
N CYS A 275 -5.45 5.66 -3.62
CA CYS A 275 -6.66 5.19 -4.32
C CYS A 275 -6.52 3.75 -4.78
N HIS A 276 -5.35 3.37 -5.31
CA HIS A 276 -5.08 1.99 -5.70
C HIS A 276 -5.15 1.04 -4.50
N HIS A 277 -4.65 1.42 -3.32
CA HIS A 277 -4.77 0.59 -2.12
C HIS A 277 -6.23 0.41 -1.68
N TYR A 278 -7.06 1.45 -1.72
CA TYR A 278 -8.50 1.32 -1.46
C TYR A 278 -9.19 0.42 -2.48
N PHE A 279 -8.81 0.52 -3.75
CA PHE A 279 -9.31 -0.36 -4.80
C PHE A 279 -8.87 -1.82 -4.58
N TYR A 280 -7.62 -2.06 -4.21
CA TYR A 280 -7.12 -3.40 -3.88
C TYR A 280 -7.84 -4.01 -2.69
N LEU A 281 -8.22 -3.21 -1.70
CA LEU A 281 -9.08 -3.68 -0.61
C LEU A 281 -10.46 -4.10 -1.11
N ALA A 282 -11.07 -3.34 -2.01
CA ALA A 282 -12.33 -3.73 -2.62
C ALA A 282 -12.21 -5.07 -3.37
N LEU A 283 -11.11 -5.31 -4.09
CA LEU A 283 -10.87 -6.58 -4.78
C LEU A 283 -10.77 -7.80 -3.83
N LYS A 284 -10.52 -7.61 -2.52
CA LYS A 284 -10.58 -8.69 -1.53
C LYS A 284 -12.02 -9.17 -1.29
N LEU A 285 -13.01 -8.34 -1.59
CA LEU A 285 -14.44 -8.70 -1.49
C LEU A 285 -14.97 -9.40 -2.74
N GLY A 286 -14.28 -9.31 -3.87
CA GLY A 286 -14.69 -9.95 -5.11
C GLY A 286 -14.27 -9.20 -6.37
N LYS A 287 -14.80 -9.66 -7.49
CA LYS A 287 -14.53 -9.06 -8.80
C LYS A 287 -15.35 -7.78 -8.98
N VAL A 288 -14.74 -6.73 -9.53
CA VAL A 288 -15.42 -5.47 -9.88
C VAL A 288 -16.08 -5.51 -11.28
N ALA A 289 -15.72 -6.49 -12.11
CA ALA A 289 -16.30 -6.71 -13.43
C ALA A 289 -16.54 -8.21 -13.68
N ARG A 290 -17.59 -8.55 -14.44
CA ARG A 290 -17.98 -9.92 -14.80
C ARG A 290 -17.18 -10.44 -15.98
N ASP A 291 -16.86 -9.57 -16.93
CA ASP A 291 -16.09 -9.90 -18.13
C ASP A 291 -14.88 -8.98 -18.26
N PRO A 292 -13.70 -9.41 -17.81
CA PRO A 292 -12.47 -8.62 -17.94
C PRO A 292 -11.85 -8.69 -19.35
N GLY A 293 -12.37 -9.50 -20.26
CA GLY A 293 -11.76 -9.75 -21.57
C GLY A 293 -11.94 -8.62 -22.56
N ARG A 294 -12.98 -7.80 -22.41
CA ARG A 294 -13.21 -6.65 -23.30
C ARG A 294 -12.28 -5.49 -22.94
N LEU A 295 -11.60 -4.97 -23.95
CA LEU A 295 -10.66 -3.86 -23.83
C LEU A 295 -11.33 -2.53 -24.18
N PHE A 296 -10.91 -1.47 -23.50
CA PHE A 296 -11.37 -0.10 -23.67
C PHE A 296 -10.19 0.86 -23.70
N TYR A 297 -10.24 1.89 -24.52
CA TYR A 297 -9.17 2.85 -24.63
C TYR A 297 -9.00 3.69 -23.36
N ASN A 298 -7.79 3.68 -22.80
CA ASN A 298 -7.41 4.54 -21.67
C ASN A 298 -6.72 5.81 -22.22
N PRO A 299 -7.33 6.99 -22.12
CA PRO A 299 -6.78 8.22 -22.69
C PRO A 299 -5.51 8.71 -21.97
N ILE A 300 -5.30 8.28 -20.74
CA ILE A 300 -4.15 8.68 -19.91
C ILE A 300 -2.91 7.88 -20.33
N LEU A 301 -3.06 6.55 -20.44
CA LEU A 301 -1.98 5.65 -20.83
C LEU A 301 -1.86 5.48 -22.36
N ARG A 302 -2.84 5.98 -23.12
CA ARG A 302 -2.92 5.87 -24.59
C ARG A 302 -2.83 4.43 -25.09
N CYS A 303 -3.48 3.51 -24.39
CA CYS A 303 -3.53 2.09 -24.74
C CYS A 303 -4.86 1.47 -24.28
N ASP A 304 -5.19 0.32 -24.89
CA ASP A 304 -6.38 -0.42 -24.53
C ASP A 304 -6.17 -1.20 -23.22
N ARG A 305 -7.16 -1.19 -22.32
CA ARG A 305 -7.13 -1.81 -21.02
C ARG A 305 -8.44 -2.53 -20.70
N PRO A 306 -8.41 -3.61 -19.90
CA PRO A 306 -9.62 -4.24 -19.36
C PRO A 306 -10.45 -3.25 -18.53
N ILE A 307 -11.76 -3.51 -18.42
CA ILE A 307 -12.69 -2.58 -17.76
C ILE A 307 -12.40 -2.37 -16.27
N ASP A 308 -11.88 -3.36 -15.58
CA ASP A 308 -11.42 -3.23 -14.18
C ASP A 308 -10.25 -2.25 -14.05
N MET A 309 -9.34 -2.23 -15.03
CA MET A 309 -8.24 -1.26 -15.08
C MET A 309 -8.70 0.14 -15.52
N ILE A 310 -9.79 0.24 -16.29
CA ILE A 310 -10.46 1.52 -16.56
C ILE A 310 -11.10 2.06 -15.29
N LEU A 311 -11.78 1.20 -14.52
CA LEU A 311 -12.36 1.57 -13.22
C LEU A 311 -11.29 1.99 -12.22
N LEU A 312 -10.17 1.27 -12.15
CA LEU A 312 -9.02 1.64 -11.32
C LEU A 312 -8.50 3.05 -11.66
N ALA A 313 -8.33 3.33 -12.97
CA ALA A 313 -7.87 4.63 -13.44
C ALA A 313 -8.90 5.73 -13.11
N PHE A 314 -10.19 5.50 -13.40
CA PHE A 314 -11.26 6.45 -13.07
C PHE A 314 -11.28 6.75 -11.57
N HIS A 315 -11.24 5.71 -10.73
CA HIS A 315 -11.24 5.84 -9.27
C HIS A 315 -10.08 6.73 -8.76
N ALA A 316 -8.87 6.50 -9.26
CA ALA A 316 -7.70 7.28 -8.86
C ALA A 316 -7.79 8.74 -9.34
N PHE A 317 -8.04 8.96 -10.63
CA PHE A 317 -8.02 10.30 -11.21
C PHE A 317 -9.25 11.15 -10.83
N ALA A 318 -10.40 10.54 -10.60
CA ALA A 318 -11.56 11.23 -10.06
C ALA A 318 -11.27 11.79 -8.66
N ASN A 319 -10.58 11.04 -7.81
CA ASN A 319 -10.18 11.52 -6.49
C ASN A 319 -9.10 12.61 -6.56
N VAL A 320 -8.14 12.51 -7.47
CA VAL A 320 -7.17 13.60 -7.71
C VAL A 320 -7.88 14.88 -8.18
N TYR A 321 -8.83 14.77 -9.09
CA TYR A 321 -9.64 15.91 -9.56
C TYR A 321 -10.37 16.60 -8.39
N ARG A 322 -11.03 15.83 -7.54
CA ARG A 322 -11.74 16.33 -6.35
C ARG A 322 -10.78 17.03 -5.37
N TYR A 323 -9.62 16.43 -5.12
CA TYR A 323 -8.57 17.06 -4.31
C TYR A 323 -8.15 18.41 -4.87
N CYS A 324 -7.88 18.50 -6.18
CA CYS A 324 -7.52 19.78 -6.82
C CYS A 324 -8.62 20.83 -6.62
N GLY A 325 -9.90 20.43 -6.75
CA GLY A 325 -11.04 21.32 -6.47
C GLY A 325 -11.08 21.82 -5.03
N ASP A 326 -10.85 20.94 -4.04
CA ASP A 326 -10.73 21.32 -2.63
C ASP A 326 -9.62 22.37 -2.41
N ALA A 327 -8.42 22.08 -2.95
CA ALA A 327 -7.25 22.94 -2.79
C ALA A 327 -7.45 24.31 -3.45
N ILE A 328 -8.01 24.35 -4.65
CA ILE A 328 -8.34 25.60 -5.37
C ILE A 328 -9.38 26.41 -4.57
N SER A 329 -10.44 25.77 -4.09
CA SER A 329 -11.50 26.46 -3.33
C SER A 329 -10.99 27.11 -2.04
N ARG A 330 -9.91 26.59 -1.48
CA ARG A 330 -9.24 27.14 -0.29
C ARG A 330 -8.16 28.16 -0.61
N GLY A 331 -7.78 28.32 -1.88
CA GLY A 331 -6.72 29.23 -2.32
C GLY A 331 -5.33 28.87 -1.78
N VAL A 332 -5.06 27.59 -1.50
CA VAL A 332 -3.82 27.12 -0.86
C VAL A 332 -3.00 26.26 -1.83
N GLY A 333 -1.69 26.53 -1.89
CA GLY A 333 -0.74 25.82 -2.75
C GLY A 333 -0.56 26.44 -4.12
N ASP A 334 0.12 25.72 -5.03
CA ASP A 334 0.35 26.17 -6.41
C ASP A 334 -0.94 26.08 -7.24
N GLN A 335 -1.64 27.22 -7.29
CA GLN A 335 -2.90 27.33 -8.02
C GLN A 335 -2.74 27.05 -9.52
N SER A 336 -1.57 27.36 -10.09
CA SER A 336 -1.29 27.12 -11.51
C SER A 336 -1.20 25.63 -11.80
N TYR A 337 -0.47 24.88 -10.97
CA TYR A 337 -0.40 23.42 -11.07
C TYR A 337 -1.78 22.78 -10.90
N LEU A 338 -2.51 23.16 -9.86
CA LEU A 338 -3.84 22.60 -9.55
C LEU A 338 -4.84 22.84 -10.68
N ALA A 339 -4.87 24.06 -11.24
CA ALA A 339 -5.74 24.41 -12.37
C ALA A 339 -5.37 23.64 -13.65
N TYR A 340 -4.06 23.55 -13.97
CA TYR A 340 -3.56 22.75 -15.09
C TYR A 340 -3.95 21.26 -14.94
N ARG A 341 -3.77 20.71 -13.75
CA ARG A 341 -4.08 19.30 -13.46
C ARG A 341 -5.58 19.02 -13.60
N MET A 342 -6.42 19.92 -13.06
CA MET A 342 -7.86 19.81 -13.23
C MET A 342 -8.29 19.86 -14.69
N ALA A 343 -7.78 20.81 -15.47
CA ALA A 343 -8.11 20.94 -16.91
C ALA A 343 -7.77 19.66 -17.66
N MET A 344 -6.59 19.08 -17.42
CA MET A 344 -6.15 17.84 -18.05
C MET A 344 -7.07 16.66 -17.68
N LEU A 345 -7.46 16.55 -16.42
CA LEU A 345 -8.35 15.47 -15.95
C LEU A 345 -9.80 15.67 -16.43
N GLN A 346 -10.25 16.91 -16.60
CA GLN A 346 -11.57 17.24 -17.14
C GLN A 346 -11.75 16.74 -18.58
N GLU A 347 -10.68 16.66 -19.37
CA GLU A 347 -10.72 16.06 -20.70
C GLU A 347 -10.75 14.53 -20.69
N GLN A 348 -10.09 13.92 -19.70
CA GLN A 348 -9.83 12.46 -19.65
C GLN A 348 -10.91 11.67 -18.91
N LEU A 349 -11.41 12.20 -17.79
CA LEU A 349 -12.39 11.52 -16.94
C LEU A 349 -13.69 11.16 -17.66
N PRO A 350 -14.27 12.04 -18.52
CA PRO A 350 -15.47 11.69 -19.24
C PRO A 350 -15.31 10.50 -20.19
N VAL A 351 -14.10 10.27 -20.76
CA VAL A 351 -13.82 9.09 -21.60
C VAL A 351 -13.86 7.81 -20.78
N LEU A 352 -13.17 7.81 -19.62
CA LEU A 352 -13.18 6.66 -18.70
C LEU A 352 -14.59 6.37 -18.19
N ASP A 353 -15.32 7.40 -17.78
CA ASP A 353 -16.70 7.31 -17.29
C ASP A 353 -17.65 6.77 -18.35
N GLY A 354 -17.56 7.23 -19.60
CA GLY A 354 -18.37 6.74 -20.71
C GLY A 354 -18.15 5.24 -20.99
N HIS A 355 -16.92 4.75 -20.82
CA HIS A 355 -16.66 3.31 -20.90
C HIS A 355 -17.31 2.54 -19.75
N LEU A 356 -17.25 3.04 -18.52
CA LEU A 356 -17.87 2.42 -17.35
C LEU A 356 -19.40 2.41 -17.47
N ALA A 357 -20.00 3.52 -17.93
CA ALA A 357 -21.44 3.62 -18.15
C ALA A 357 -21.96 2.67 -19.24
N SER A 358 -21.16 2.44 -20.29
CA SER A 358 -21.57 1.65 -21.47
C SER A 358 -21.14 0.19 -21.43
N CYS A 359 -20.27 -0.23 -20.52
CA CYS A 359 -19.72 -1.59 -20.53
C CYS A 359 -20.75 -2.67 -20.21
N GLY A 360 -21.73 -2.41 -19.33
CA GLY A 360 -22.76 -3.37 -18.89
C GLY A 360 -22.23 -4.57 -18.09
N THR A 361 -20.94 -4.56 -17.74
CA THR A 361 -20.26 -5.71 -17.11
C THR A 361 -19.80 -5.46 -15.69
N LEU A 362 -19.98 -4.27 -15.13
CA LEU A 362 -19.66 -4.00 -13.74
C LEU A 362 -20.50 -4.91 -12.81
N THR A 363 -19.90 -5.33 -11.72
CA THR A 363 -20.60 -5.97 -10.62
C THR A 363 -21.17 -4.90 -9.68
N GLU A 364 -21.99 -5.27 -8.72
CA GLU A 364 -22.45 -4.37 -7.65
C GLU A 364 -21.26 -3.74 -6.89
N LEU A 365 -20.17 -4.50 -6.72
CA LEU A 365 -18.93 -4.00 -6.14
C LEU A 365 -18.30 -2.91 -7.01
N GLY A 366 -18.18 -3.15 -8.32
CA GLY A 366 -17.66 -2.16 -9.26
C GLY A 366 -18.53 -0.89 -9.32
N GLU A 367 -19.85 -1.05 -9.35
CA GLU A 367 -20.80 0.08 -9.30
C GLU A 367 -20.68 0.86 -7.99
N SER A 368 -20.44 0.18 -6.86
CA SER A 368 -20.25 0.83 -5.55
C SER A 368 -19.00 1.72 -5.49
N LEU A 369 -17.98 1.44 -6.30
CA LEU A 369 -16.79 2.28 -6.44
C LEU A 369 -16.99 3.41 -7.46
N TRP A 370 -17.72 3.14 -8.55
CA TRP A 370 -17.91 4.07 -9.64
C TRP A 370 -19.00 5.11 -9.35
N LEU A 371 -20.23 4.67 -9.01
CA LEU A 371 -21.41 5.54 -8.95
C LEU A 371 -21.30 6.73 -8.00
N PRO A 372 -20.66 6.64 -6.82
CA PRO A 372 -20.49 7.80 -5.95
C PRO A 372 -19.68 8.91 -6.63
N LEU A 373 -18.57 8.55 -7.29
CA LEU A 373 -17.71 9.49 -8.01
C LEU A 373 -18.38 10.03 -9.27
N HIS A 374 -19.05 9.17 -10.04
CA HIS A 374 -19.84 9.56 -11.19
C HIS A 374 -20.86 10.64 -10.85
N ARG A 375 -21.68 10.44 -9.79
CA ARG A 375 -22.70 11.41 -9.36
C ARG A 375 -22.11 12.73 -8.90
N GLU A 376 -21.00 12.69 -8.17
CA GLU A 376 -20.34 13.90 -7.68
C GLU A 376 -19.68 14.68 -8.82
N LEU A 377 -19.18 14.00 -9.82
CA LEU A 377 -18.53 14.61 -11.00
C LEU A 377 -19.48 14.85 -12.17
N ALA A 378 -20.77 14.54 -12.05
CA ALA A 378 -21.75 14.70 -13.14
C ALA A 378 -21.68 16.08 -13.87
N PRO A 379 -21.45 17.22 -13.18
CA PRO A 379 -21.34 18.51 -13.83
C PRO A 379 -20.25 18.60 -14.91
N ILE A 380 -19.14 17.87 -14.73
CA ILE A 380 -18.04 17.85 -15.72
C ILE A 380 -18.13 16.67 -16.69
N LEU A 381 -18.77 15.57 -16.27
CA LEU A 381 -18.92 14.37 -17.10
C LEU A 381 -19.98 14.57 -18.19
N GLU A 382 -20.98 15.43 -17.93
CA GLU A 382 -22.11 15.72 -18.82
C GLU A 382 -21.95 17.05 -19.59
N ASP A 383 -20.80 17.74 -19.47
CA ASP A 383 -20.56 19.02 -20.15
C ASP A 383 -20.67 18.85 -21.67
N PRO A 384 -21.60 19.55 -22.34
CA PRO A 384 -21.78 19.47 -23.80
C PRO A 384 -20.52 19.82 -24.60
N ALA A 385 -19.67 20.74 -24.09
CA ALA A 385 -18.42 21.12 -24.73
C ALA A 385 -17.40 19.97 -24.76
N VAL A 386 -17.36 19.18 -23.70
CA VAL A 386 -16.53 17.97 -23.59
C VAL A 386 -17.12 16.84 -24.43
N LEU A 387 -18.44 16.69 -24.48
CA LEU A 387 -19.13 15.71 -25.33
C LEU A 387 -18.96 16.00 -26.83
N ALA A 388 -19.00 17.27 -27.24
CA ALA A 388 -18.82 17.67 -28.64
C ALA A 388 -17.39 17.42 -29.16
N ALA A 389 -16.38 17.44 -28.31
CA ALA A 389 -15.00 17.12 -28.66
C ALA A 389 -14.75 15.60 -28.87
N ARG A 390 -15.74 14.74 -28.60
CA ARG A 390 -15.69 13.27 -28.75
C ARG A 390 -16.22 12.76 -30.10
N LEU A 391 -17.00 13.59 -30.80
CA LEU A 391 -17.56 13.30 -32.13
C LEU A 391 -16.62 13.82 -33.23
#